data_dc10b7775314355b7f8267a9ce66886e
#
_entry.id   dc10b7775314355b7f8267a9ce66886e
#
_cell.length_a   1.000
_cell.length_b   1.000
_cell.length_c   1.000
_cell.angle_alpha   90.00
_cell.angle_beta   90.00
_cell.angle_gamma   90.00
#
_symmetry.space_group_name_H-M   'P 1'
#
loop_
_entity.id
_entity.type
_entity.pdbx_description
1 polymer ?
#
loop_
_entity_poly.entity_id
_entity_poly.type
_entity_poly.pdbx_seq_one_letter_code
_entity_poly.pdbx_strand_id
1 'polypeptide(L)'
;AGIDRKNITDIGSKSPDEVVEKVRFIVTGSKHGYRPKSVRRKDIPKPNGKTRPLGIPCIWDRLVQQCIKQILEPICEAKFSNNSYGFRPNRSVEHAINRTYTMLQRMNLHYVIEFDIKGFFDNVNHSKLIKQMWSLGIQDKRLIFVIRRILKATIKMPDGSLIEPHKGTPQGGIISPLLANIVLNELDFWVASQWEENPMAVSRGKYRIIGKTE
;
A
#
# COMPACT_ATOMS: atom_id res chain seq x y z
N ALA A 1 4.69 17.57 -10.69
CA ALA A 1 6.06 17.15 -10.99
C ALA A 1 6.85 16.87 -9.73
N GLY A 2 7.82 15.95 -9.77
CA GLY A 2 8.78 15.67 -8.70
C GLY A 2 9.81 16.78 -8.52
N ILE A 3 10.93 16.48 -7.85
CA ILE A 3 12.03 17.44 -7.67
C ILE A 3 12.73 17.80 -8.97
N ASP A 4 12.66 16.91 -9.97
CA ASP A 4 13.28 17.10 -11.31
C ASP A 4 12.38 17.86 -12.29
N ARG A 5 11.21 18.31 -11.84
CA ARG A 5 10.19 19.06 -12.60
C ARG A 5 9.66 18.34 -13.84
N LYS A 6 10.03 17.07 -14.07
CA LYS A 6 9.52 16.26 -15.18
C LYS A 6 8.09 15.80 -14.92
N ASN A 7 7.32 15.66 -15.99
CA ASN A 7 5.92 15.27 -15.96
C ASN A 7 5.62 14.18 -17.00
N ILE A 8 4.35 13.86 -17.22
CA ILE A 8 3.94 12.78 -18.13
C ILE A 8 4.26 13.08 -19.59
N THR A 9 4.31 14.36 -20.00
CA THR A 9 4.64 14.74 -21.39
C THR A 9 6.09 14.43 -21.72
N ASP A 10 7.00 14.50 -20.72
CA ASP A 10 8.41 14.12 -20.87
C ASP A 10 8.62 12.61 -21.13
N ILE A 11 7.64 11.80 -20.77
CA ILE A 11 7.62 10.37 -21.10
C ILE A 11 6.88 10.14 -22.41
N GLY A 12 5.73 10.80 -22.61
CA GLY A 12 4.88 10.65 -23.79
C GLY A 12 5.55 11.07 -25.12
N SER A 13 6.62 11.86 -25.06
CA SER A 13 7.44 12.20 -26.23
C SER A 13 8.40 11.07 -26.67
N LYS A 14 8.48 9.96 -25.93
CA LYS A 14 9.37 8.83 -26.17
C LYS A 14 8.63 7.64 -26.77
N SER A 15 9.34 6.84 -27.57
CA SER A 15 8.80 5.57 -28.03
C SER A 15 8.66 4.58 -26.86
N PRO A 16 7.75 3.58 -26.97
CA PRO A 16 7.62 2.53 -25.95
C PRO A 16 8.95 1.84 -25.64
N ASP A 17 9.77 1.53 -26.65
CA ASP A 17 11.05 0.86 -26.48
C ASP A 17 12.05 1.72 -25.70
N GLU A 18 12.13 3.02 -25.99
CA GLU A 18 12.96 3.95 -25.23
C GLU A 18 12.52 4.04 -23.75
N VAL A 19 11.22 3.96 -23.48
CA VAL A 19 10.69 3.97 -22.11
C VAL A 19 11.10 2.68 -21.39
N VAL A 20 10.93 1.51 -22.03
CA VAL A 20 11.33 0.21 -21.47
C VAL A 20 12.82 0.16 -21.19
N GLU A 21 13.66 0.53 -22.16
CA GLU A 21 15.11 0.57 -21.98
C GLU A 21 15.52 1.54 -20.86
N LYS A 22 14.87 2.69 -20.76
CA LYS A 22 15.11 3.64 -19.69
C LYS A 22 14.76 3.09 -18.32
N VAL A 23 13.60 2.43 -18.16
CA VAL A 23 13.21 1.78 -16.90
C VAL A 23 14.20 0.68 -16.56
N ARG A 24 14.54 -0.16 -17.53
CA ARG A 24 15.55 -1.22 -17.35
C ARG A 24 16.87 -0.64 -16.84
N PHE A 25 17.39 0.39 -17.49
CA PHE A 25 18.62 1.07 -17.08
C PHE A 25 18.53 1.66 -15.67
N ILE A 26 17.41 2.30 -15.30
CA ILE A 26 17.20 2.86 -13.97
C ILE A 26 17.26 1.76 -12.88
N VAL A 27 16.70 0.60 -13.16
CA VAL A 27 16.60 -0.49 -12.16
C VAL A 27 17.91 -1.31 -12.10
N THR A 28 18.55 -1.59 -13.26
CA THR A 28 19.66 -2.54 -13.37
C THR A 28 21.00 -1.93 -13.78
N GLY A 29 20.99 -0.73 -14.37
CA GLY A 29 22.18 -0.15 -15.02
C GLY A 29 23.24 0.43 -14.08
N SER A 30 22.98 0.51 -12.78
CA SER A 30 23.93 1.03 -11.78
C SER A 30 24.63 -0.10 -11.04
N LYS A 31 25.97 -0.01 -10.86
CA LYS A 31 26.75 -0.94 -9.99
C LYS A 31 26.19 -1.05 -8.56
N HIS A 32 25.49 -0.01 -8.10
CA HIS A 32 24.88 0.04 -6.77
C HIS A 32 23.37 -0.27 -6.78
N GLY A 33 22.81 -0.73 -7.89
CA GLY A 33 21.39 -0.98 -8.08
C GLY A 33 20.52 0.28 -8.13
N TYR A 34 19.22 0.09 -8.02
CA TYR A 34 18.24 1.16 -8.08
C TYR A 34 18.44 2.23 -6.98
N ARG A 35 18.42 3.49 -7.38
CA ARG A 35 18.51 4.66 -6.49
C ARG A 35 17.39 5.65 -6.85
N PRO A 36 16.28 5.67 -6.09
CA PRO A 36 15.21 6.65 -6.31
C PRO A 36 15.71 8.07 -6.04
N LYS A 37 15.19 9.03 -6.79
CA LYS A 37 15.37 10.45 -6.48
C LYS A 37 14.57 10.81 -5.22
N SER A 38 14.95 11.92 -4.58
CA SER A 38 14.22 12.42 -3.42
C SER A 38 12.76 12.71 -3.76
N VAL A 39 11.87 12.39 -2.84
CA VAL A 39 10.43 12.65 -2.93
C VAL A 39 10.18 14.11 -2.53
N ARG A 40 9.46 14.87 -3.33
CA ARG A 40 9.11 16.25 -3.02
C ARG A 40 7.93 16.30 -2.04
N ARG A 41 8.12 16.92 -0.87
CA ARG A 41 7.04 17.17 0.07
C ARG A 41 6.15 18.31 -0.39
N LYS A 42 4.84 18.13 -0.29
CA LYS A 42 3.85 19.18 -0.45
C LYS A 42 2.71 18.94 0.54
N ASP A 43 2.40 19.96 1.33
CA ASP A 43 1.28 19.88 2.25
C ASP A 43 0.01 20.36 1.55
N ILE A 44 -1.07 19.55 1.64
CA ILE A 44 -2.37 19.85 1.05
C ILE A 44 -3.34 20.21 2.17
N PRO A 45 -4.01 21.36 2.11
CA PRO A 45 -4.99 21.75 3.11
C PRO A 45 -6.19 20.79 3.09
N LYS A 46 -6.70 20.45 4.26
CA LYS A 46 -7.95 19.72 4.46
C LYS A 46 -9.08 20.68 4.81
N PRO A 47 -10.37 20.32 4.57
CA PRO A 47 -11.51 21.14 4.92
C PRO A 47 -11.59 21.53 6.42
N ASN A 48 -11.00 20.73 7.30
CA ASN A 48 -10.95 20.94 8.74
C ASN A 48 -9.78 21.82 9.22
N GLY A 49 -9.12 22.56 8.33
CA GLY A 49 -7.98 23.44 8.64
C GLY A 49 -6.64 22.72 8.88
N LYS A 50 -6.63 21.38 8.92
CA LYS A 50 -5.38 20.60 9.02
C LYS A 50 -4.74 20.43 7.65
N THR A 51 -3.47 20.07 7.62
CA THR A 51 -2.76 19.73 6.37
C THR A 51 -2.58 18.22 6.24
N ARG A 52 -2.56 17.74 4.99
CA ARG A 52 -2.17 16.38 4.65
C ARG A 52 -0.81 16.42 3.94
N PRO A 53 0.21 15.77 4.51
CA PRO A 53 1.51 15.68 3.85
C PRO A 53 1.42 14.75 2.62
N LEU A 54 1.82 15.26 1.46
CA LEU A 54 1.91 14.48 0.22
C LEU A 54 3.38 14.42 -0.21
N GLY A 55 3.86 13.20 -0.47
CA GLY A 55 5.16 12.97 -1.07
C GLY A 55 5.01 12.73 -2.57
N ILE A 56 5.64 13.54 -3.40
CA ILE A 56 5.55 13.43 -4.87
C ILE A 56 6.89 12.87 -5.41
N PRO A 57 6.95 11.57 -5.76
CA PRO A 57 8.12 10.98 -6.41
C PRO A 57 8.32 11.56 -7.81
N CYS A 58 9.55 11.48 -8.35
CA CYS A 58 9.82 11.80 -9.73
C CYS A 58 9.06 10.87 -10.68
N ILE A 59 8.74 11.35 -11.88
CA ILE A 59 7.89 10.61 -12.82
C ILE A 59 8.47 9.24 -13.20
N TRP A 60 9.79 9.12 -13.34
CA TRP A 60 10.45 7.85 -13.63
C TRP A 60 10.42 6.88 -12.46
N ASP A 61 10.55 7.38 -11.22
CA ASP A 61 10.38 6.54 -10.01
C ASP A 61 8.93 6.08 -9.86
N ARG A 62 7.95 6.92 -10.25
CA ARG A 62 6.54 6.52 -10.30
C ARG A 62 6.30 5.40 -11.32
N LEU A 63 6.96 5.47 -12.48
CA LEU A 63 6.87 4.42 -13.50
C LEU A 63 7.46 3.10 -12.99
N VAL A 64 8.64 3.14 -12.35
CA VAL A 64 9.23 1.95 -11.70
C VAL A 64 8.27 1.37 -10.65
N GLN A 65 7.67 2.22 -9.81
CA GLN A 65 6.69 1.76 -8.82
C GLN A 65 5.46 1.14 -9.48
N GLN A 66 5.00 1.67 -10.61
CA GLN A 66 3.86 1.10 -11.35
C GLN A 66 4.18 -0.27 -11.94
N CYS A 67 5.38 -0.45 -12.52
CA CYS A 67 5.82 -1.76 -13.03
C CYS A 67 5.86 -2.80 -11.90
N ILE A 68 6.40 -2.44 -10.74
CA ILE A 68 6.44 -3.33 -9.57
C ILE A 68 5.03 -3.63 -9.07
N LYS A 69 4.16 -2.62 -8.99
CA LYS A 69 2.77 -2.80 -8.55
C LYS A 69 2.05 -3.80 -9.45
N GLN A 70 2.15 -3.69 -10.77
CA GLN A 70 1.49 -4.60 -11.72
C GLN A 70 1.89 -6.07 -11.53
N ILE A 71 3.13 -6.33 -11.10
CA ILE A 71 3.62 -7.69 -10.83
C ILE A 71 3.14 -8.17 -9.45
N LEU A 72 3.21 -7.31 -8.43
CA LEU A 72 2.90 -7.70 -7.05
C LEU A 72 1.41 -7.76 -6.75
N GLU A 73 0.62 -6.90 -7.39
CA GLU A 73 -0.82 -6.78 -7.10
C GLU A 73 -1.56 -8.12 -7.26
N PRO A 74 -1.46 -8.86 -8.37
CA PRO A 74 -2.14 -10.14 -8.50
C PRO A 74 -1.65 -11.19 -7.49
N ILE A 75 -0.37 -11.18 -7.13
CA ILE A 75 0.19 -12.09 -6.12
C ILE A 75 -0.40 -11.79 -4.74
N CYS A 76 -0.49 -10.52 -4.39
CA CYS A 76 -1.04 -10.07 -3.11
C CYS A 76 -2.55 -10.26 -3.05
N GLU A 77 -3.28 -9.95 -4.14
CA GLU A 77 -4.74 -10.11 -4.22
C GLU A 77 -5.20 -11.54 -3.91
N ALA A 78 -4.44 -12.54 -4.37
CA ALA A 78 -4.71 -13.95 -4.07
C ALA A 78 -4.53 -14.31 -2.57
N LYS A 79 -3.92 -13.43 -1.78
CA LYS A 79 -3.58 -13.65 -0.36
C LYS A 79 -4.31 -12.71 0.60
N PHE A 80 -4.98 -11.69 0.09
CA PHE A 80 -5.69 -10.74 0.93
C PHE A 80 -7.04 -11.27 1.42
N SER A 81 -7.40 -10.89 2.64
CA SER A 81 -8.71 -11.20 3.22
C SER A 81 -9.85 -10.74 2.32
N ASN A 82 -10.92 -11.54 2.25
CA ASN A 82 -12.14 -11.19 1.53
C ASN A 82 -12.87 -9.98 2.14
N ASN A 83 -12.65 -9.68 3.40
CA ASN A 83 -13.27 -8.56 4.12
C ASN A 83 -12.45 -7.25 4.01
N SER A 84 -11.33 -7.24 3.29
CA SER A 84 -10.55 -6.03 2.99
C SER A 84 -11.02 -5.40 1.68
N TYR A 85 -11.33 -4.10 1.69
CA TYR A 85 -11.91 -3.40 0.53
C TYR A 85 -11.07 -2.20 0.05
N GLY A 86 -10.20 -1.65 0.89
CA GLY A 86 -9.46 -0.43 0.61
C GLY A 86 -8.36 -0.62 -0.45
N PHE A 87 -8.31 0.26 -1.45
CA PHE A 87 -7.25 0.32 -2.47
C PHE A 87 -7.02 -0.97 -3.27
N ARG A 88 -8.02 -1.82 -3.39
CA ARG A 88 -7.94 -3.09 -4.11
C ARG A 88 -8.64 -2.99 -5.47
N PRO A 89 -8.13 -3.68 -6.52
CA PRO A 89 -8.84 -3.78 -7.80
C PRO A 89 -10.18 -4.50 -7.60
N ASN A 90 -11.19 -4.08 -8.37
CA ASN A 90 -12.53 -4.66 -8.37
C ASN A 90 -13.24 -4.64 -6.98
N ARG A 91 -12.76 -3.81 -6.06
CA ARG A 91 -13.36 -3.55 -4.75
C ARG A 91 -13.68 -2.06 -4.62
N SER A 92 -14.85 -1.74 -4.06
CA SER A 92 -15.32 -0.37 -3.93
C SER A 92 -15.92 -0.11 -2.55
N VAL A 93 -16.20 1.16 -2.27
CA VAL A 93 -16.89 1.59 -1.05
C VAL A 93 -18.30 0.98 -1.00
N GLU A 94 -18.98 0.90 -2.16
CA GLU A 94 -20.33 0.32 -2.27
C GLU A 94 -20.31 -1.16 -1.88
N HIS A 95 -19.29 -1.91 -2.26
CA HIS A 95 -19.13 -3.31 -1.85
C HIS A 95 -18.96 -3.43 -0.33
N ALA A 96 -18.16 -2.55 0.29
CA ALA A 96 -17.98 -2.52 1.74
C ALA A 96 -19.29 -2.17 2.47
N ILE A 97 -20.03 -1.16 1.99
CA ILE A 97 -21.32 -0.75 2.52
C ILE A 97 -22.34 -1.89 2.40
N ASN A 98 -22.45 -2.53 1.23
CA ASN A 98 -23.36 -3.64 1.01
C ASN A 98 -23.05 -4.83 1.91
N ARG A 99 -21.76 -5.13 2.12
CA ARG A 99 -21.34 -6.18 3.08
C ARG A 99 -21.77 -5.81 4.51
N THR A 100 -21.52 -4.58 4.95
CA THR A 100 -21.93 -4.09 6.26
C THR A 100 -23.45 -4.15 6.44
N TYR A 101 -24.21 -3.72 5.42
CA TYR A 101 -25.67 -3.81 5.41
C TYR A 101 -26.15 -5.26 5.57
N THR A 102 -25.53 -6.19 4.82
CA THR A 102 -25.85 -7.62 4.93
C THR A 102 -25.58 -8.17 6.35
N MET A 103 -24.48 -7.76 6.96
CA MET A 103 -24.15 -8.15 8.33
C MET A 103 -25.20 -7.66 9.34
N LEU A 104 -25.60 -6.40 9.24
CA LEU A 104 -26.55 -5.80 10.16
C LEU A 104 -27.98 -6.34 9.96
N GLN A 105 -28.43 -6.42 8.72
CA GLN A 105 -29.84 -6.74 8.42
C GLN A 105 -30.12 -8.24 8.32
N ARG A 106 -29.23 -9.01 7.67
CA ARG A 106 -29.46 -10.44 7.40
C ARG A 106 -28.82 -11.36 8.45
N MET A 107 -27.70 -10.93 9.05
CA MET A 107 -26.97 -11.72 10.03
C MET A 107 -27.28 -11.33 11.48
N ASN A 108 -28.14 -10.32 11.69
CA ASN A 108 -28.54 -9.80 13.00
C ASN A 108 -27.35 -9.41 13.90
N LEU A 109 -26.31 -8.81 13.31
CA LEU A 109 -25.17 -8.30 14.08
C LEU A 109 -25.49 -6.86 14.52
N HIS A 110 -25.84 -6.69 15.79
CA HIS A 110 -26.32 -5.40 16.31
C HIS A 110 -25.22 -4.52 16.90
N TYR A 111 -24.02 -5.05 17.05
CA TYR A 111 -22.88 -4.29 17.62
C TYR A 111 -21.86 -3.96 16.52
N VAL A 112 -21.50 -2.69 16.43
CA VAL A 112 -20.47 -2.19 15.52
C VAL A 112 -19.35 -1.58 16.36
N ILE A 113 -18.13 -2.03 16.12
CA ILE A 113 -16.92 -1.45 16.71
C ILE A 113 -16.15 -0.77 15.59
N GLU A 114 -15.97 0.54 15.72
CA GLU A 114 -15.16 1.33 14.79
C GLU A 114 -13.82 1.68 15.42
N PHE A 115 -12.75 1.50 14.68
CA PHE A 115 -11.42 1.97 15.07
C PHE A 115 -10.65 2.49 13.86
N ASP A 116 -9.78 3.47 14.08
CA ASP A 116 -8.91 4.05 13.07
C ASP A 116 -7.46 4.08 13.55
N ILE A 117 -6.54 3.76 12.64
CA ILE A 117 -5.11 3.76 12.95
C ILE A 117 -4.53 5.13 12.59
N LYS A 118 -4.27 5.94 13.62
CA LYS A 118 -3.71 7.28 13.44
C LYS A 118 -2.38 7.26 12.70
N GLY A 119 -2.33 7.97 11.56
CA GLY A 119 -1.11 8.13 10.78
C GLY A 119 -0.54 6.81 10.27
N PHE A 120 -1.37 5.88 9.85
CA PHE A 120 -0.95 4.52 9.47
C PHE A 120 0.19 4.52 8.45
N PHE A 121 0.04 5.25 7.33
CA PHE A 121 1.05 5.31 6.27
C PHE A 121 2.41 5.84 6.76
N ASP A 122 2.41 6.76 7.71
CA ASP A 122 3.63 7.37 8.25
C ASP A 122 4.32 6.47 9.30
N ASN A 123 3.63 5.43 9.78
CA ASN A 123 4.11 4.57 10.86
C ASN A 123 4.43 3.12 10.43
N VAL A 124 4.30 2.78 9.15
CA VAL A 124 4.64 1.44 8.63
C VAL A 124 6.10 1.11 8.93
N ASN A 125 6.34 0.04 9.68
CA ASN A 125 7.68 -0.44 9.98
C ASN A 125 8.26 -1.17 8.75
N HIS A 126 9.36 -0.65 8.18
CA HIS A 126 9.97 -1.21 6.97
C HIS A 126 10.40 -2.67 7.13
N SER A 127 11.00 -3.01 8.28
CA SER A 127 11.48 -4.39 8.53
C SER A 127 10.32 -5.37 8.68
N LYS A 128 9.24 -4.96 9.36
CA LYS A 128 8.02 -5.77 9.49
C LYS A 128 7.38 -6.00 8.12
N LEU A 129 7.18 -4.95 7.34
CA LEU A 129 6.64 -5.03 5.98
C LEU A 129 7.43 -6.03 5.11
N ILE A 130 8.77 -5.95 5.12
CA ILE A 130 9.60 -6.88 4.34
C ILE A 130 9.44 -8.34 4.80
N LYS A 131 9.33 -8.59 6.10
CA LYS A 131 9.04 -9.93 6.63
C LYS A 131 7.69 -10.44 6.16
N GLN A 132 6.66 -9.60 6.20
CA GLN A 132 5.32 -9.92 5.73
C GLN A 132 5.29 -10.22 4.23
N MET A 133 5.99 -9.43 3.40
CA MET A 133 6.16 -9.72 1.98
C MET A 133 6.80 -11.10 1.77
N TRP A 134 7.85 -11.41 2.53
CA TRP A 134 8.51 -12.71 2.46
C TRP A 134 7.57 -13.86 2.79
N SER A 135 6.75 -13.71 3.84
CA SER A 135 5.73 -14.69 4.25
C SER A 135 4.62 -14.87 3.20
N LEU A 136 4.30 -13.82 2.44
CA LEU A 136 3.39 -13.89 1.30
C LEU A 136 3.98 -14.58 0.06
N GLY A 137 5.26 -15.02 0.12
CA GLY A 137 5.95 -15.68 -0.99
C GLY A 137 6.69 -14.72 -1.92
N ILE A 138 6.77 -13.42 -1.61
CA ILE A 138 7.54 -12.44 -2.37
C ILE A 138 9.00 -12.52 -1.87
N GLN A 139 9.78 -13.46 -2.45
CA GLN A 139 11.11 -13.83 -1.94
C GLN A 139 12.26 -13.44 -2.88
N ASP A 140 11.97 -12.75 -3.97
CA ASP A 140 13.02 -12.22 -4.85
C ASP A 140 13.82 -11.12 -4.14
N LYS A 141 15.10 -11.40 -3.89
CA LYS A 141 16.00 -10.50 -3.16
C LYS A 141 16.25 -9.19 -3.91
N ARG A 142 16.23 -9.19 -5.26
CA ARG A 142 16.43 -8.00 -6.08
C ARG A 142 15.20 -7.09 -5.99
N LEU A 143 14.01 -7.66 -6.09
CA LEU A 143 12.76 -6.93 -5.92
C LEU A 143 12.64 -6.33 -4.50
N ILE A 144 12.92 -7.12 -3.47
CA ILE A 144 12.94 -6.64 -2.08
C ILE A 144 13.95 -5.49 -1.90
N PHE A 145 15.13 -5.58 -2.52
CA PHE A 145 16.10 -4.49 -2.51
C PHE A 145 15.52 -3.20 -3.12
N VAL A 146 14.87 -3.29 -4.28
CA VAL A 146 14.24 -2.12 -4.93
C VAL A 146 13.17 -1.49 -4.04
N ILE A 147 12.32 -2.32 -3.43
CA ILE A 147 11.28 -1.85 -2.51
C ILE A 147 11.88 -1.16 -1.28
N ARG A 148 12.93 -1.73 -0.69
CA ARG A 148 13.67 -1.07 0.41
C ARG A 148 14.21 0.29 0.01
N ARG A 149 14.72 0.44 -1.23
CA ARG A 149 15.19 1.74 -1.76
C ARG A 149 14.05 2.73 -1.91
N ILE A 150 12.89 2.29 -2.40
CA ILE A 150 11.68 3.14 -2.49
C ILE A 150 11.25 3.64 -1.10
N LEU A 151 11.21 2.75 -0.11
CA LEU A 151 10.82 3.08 1.27
C LEU A 151 11.80 4.05 1.94
N LYS A 152 13.09 3.97 1.61
CA LYS A 152 14.16 4.82 2.15
C LYS A 152 14.47 6.04 1.29
N ALA A 153 13.68 6.32 0.25
CA ALA A 153 13.87 7.50 -0.57
C ALA A 153 13.80 8.76 0.28
N THR A 154 14.83 9.60 0.21
CA THR A 154 14.89 10.86 0.96
C THR A 154 13.71 11.77 0.61
N ILE A 155 13.24 12.52 1.58
CA ILE A 155 12.15 13.48 1.41
C ILE A 155 12.73 14.89 1.39
N LYS A 156 12.51 15.61 0.29
CA LYS A 156 12.87 17.02 0.20
C LYS A 156 11.72 17.87 0.73
N MET A 157 11.96 18.56 1.82
CA MET A 157 10.99 19.43 2.50
C MET A 157 10.85 20.77 1.78
N PRO A 158 9.78 21.55 2.05
CA PRO A 158 9.58 22.88 1.45
C PRO A 158 10.72 23.88 1.74
N ASP A 159 11.35 23.78 2.90
CA ASP A 159 12.52 24.57 3.31
C ASP A 159 13.83 24.14 2.64
N GLY A 160 13.80 23.09 1.80
CA GLY A 160 14.96 22.55 1.11
C GLY A 160 15.70 21.45 1.86
N SER A 161 15.41 21.22 3.14
CA SER A 161 16.04 20.16 3.95
C SER A 161 15.72 18.77 3.40
N LEU A 162 16.62 17.81 3.63
CA LEU A 162 16.47 16.41 3.24
C LEU A 162 16.29 15.55 4.49
N ILE A 163 15.21 14.77 4.52
CA ILE A 163 14.91 13.85 5.62
C ILE A 163 15.00 12.42 5.08
N GLU A 164 15.73 11.55 5.75
CA GLU A 164 15.74 10.12 5.48
C GLU A 164 14.66 9.44 6.33
N PRO A 165 13.65 8.78 5.71
CA PRO A 165 12.60 8.12 6.45
C PRO A 165 13.08 6.79 7.04
N HIS A 166 12.90 6.60 8.36
CA HIS A 166 13.19 5.33 9.04
C HIS A 166 11.95 4.41 9.09
N LYS A 167 10.76 4.94 8.87
CA LYS A 167 9.47 4.25 8.85
C LYS A 167 8.51 4.96 7.88
N GLY A 168 7.39 4.34 7.62
CA GLY A 168 6.33 4.88 6.77
C GLY A 168 6.50 4.52 5.29
N THR A 169 5.43 4.73 4.55
CA THR A 169 5.41 4.68 3.09
C THR A 169 5.13 6.08 2.56
N PRO A 170 5.79 6.53 1.47
CA PRO A 170 5.57 7.88 0.97
C PRO A 170 4.11 8.06 0.55
N GLN A 171 3.37 8.95 1.26
CA GLN A 171 2.00 9.30 0.89
C GLN A 171 2.00 9.95 -0.49
N GLY A 172 1.44 9.27 -1.50
CA GLY A 172 1.45 9.67 -2.91
C GLY A 172 2.37 8.80 -3.78
N GLY A 173 3.08 7.84 -3.20
CA GLY A 173 3.71 6.75 -3.96
C GLY A 173 2.67 5.79 -4.53
N ILE A 174 2.85 5.38 -5.78
CA ILE A 174 1.91 4.49 -6.50
C ILE A 174 1.78 3.12 -5.81
N ILE A 175 2.88 2.59 -5.28
CA ILE A 175 2.92 1.29 -4.62
C ILE A 175 2.47 1.35 -3.14
N SER A 176 2.43 2.53 -2.54
CA SER A 176 2.19 2.69 -1.10
C SER A 176 0.87 2.07 -0.61
N PRO A 177 -0.27 2.18 -1.33
CA PRO A 177 -1.50 1.52 -0.91
C PRO A 177 -1.40 -0.01 -0.89
N LEU A 178 -0.72 -0.61 -1.86
CA LEU A 178 -0.50 -2.06 -1.89
C LEU A 178 0.35 -2.51 -0.70
N LEU A 179 1.44 -1.78 -0.41
CA LEU A 179 2.30 -2.08 0.74
C LEU A 179 1.56 -1.91 2.08
N ALA A 180 0.67 -0.93 2.17
CA ALA A 180 -0.21 -0.74 3.32
C ALA A 180 -1.15 -1.93 3.53
N ASN A 181 -1.77 -2.43 2.47
CA ASN A 181 -2.64 -3.61 2.52
C ASN A 181 -1.87 -4.88 2.94
N ILE A 182 -0.61 -5.04 2.50
CA ILE A 182 0.24 -6.15 2.96
C ILE A 182 0.41 -6.11 4.49
N VAL A 183 0.62 -4.92 5.06
CA VAL A 183 0.77 -4.78 6.52
C VAL A 183 -0.53 -5.06 7.25
N LEU A 184 -1.67 -4.57 6.74
CA LEU A 184 -2.98 -4.75 7.37
C LEU A 184 -3.49 -6.18 7.26
N ASN A 185 -3.07 -6.93 6.25
CA ASN A 185 -3.52 -8.29 6.01
C ASN A 185 -3.29 -9.22 7.22
N GLU A 186 -2.21 -9.03 7.99
CA GLU A 186 -2.02 -9.77 9.25
C GLU A 186 -3.09 -9.45 10.29
N LEU A 187 -3.54 -8.20 10.38
CA LEU A 187 -4.62 -7.80 11.27
C LEU A 187 -5.93 -8.44 10.83
N ASP A 188 -6.23 -8.42 9.53
CA ASP A 188 -7.45 -9.04 8.99
C ASP A 188 -7.51 -10.53 9.32
N PHE A 189 -6.43 -11.27 9.10
CA PHE A 189 -6.35 -12.69 9.45
C PHE A 189 -6.37 -12.94 10.97
N TRP A 190 -5.73 -12.07 11.75
CA TRP A 190 -5.80 -12.19 13.20
C TRP A 190 -7.24 -12.01 13.69
N VAL A 191 -7.96 -11.00 13.20
CA VAL A 191 -9.38 -10.81 13.51
C VAL A 191 -10.19 -12.04 13.11
N ALA A 192 -10.02 -12.53 11.87
CA ALA A 192 -10.72 -13.73 11.41
C ALA A 192 -10.45 -14.94 12.29
N SER A 193 -9.19 -15.16 12.69
CA SER A 193 -8.83 -16.29 13.56
C SER A 193 -9.45 -16.23 14.96
N GLN A 194 -9.72 -15.01 15.47
CA GLN A 194 -10.32 -14.85 16.81
C GLN A 194 -11.83 -15.06 16.81
N TRP A 195 -12.51 -14.64 15.75
CA TRP A 195 -13.98 -14.58 15.74
C TRP A 195 -14.64 -15.31 14.58
N GLU A 196 -14.04 -15.41 13.41
CA GLU A 196 -14.64 -16.07 12.25
C GLU A 196 -14.30 -17.57 12.18
N GLU A 197 -13.07 -17.93 12.49
CA GLU A 197 -12.55 -19.31 12.35
C GLU A 197 -12.40 -20.05 13.69
N ASN A 198 -12.71 -19.41 14.81
CA ASN A 198 -12.56 -20.00 16.12
C ASN A 198 -13.70 -20.98 16.44
N PRO A 199 -13.46 -22.31 16.49
CA PRO A 199 -14.51 -23.30 16.74
C PRO A 199 -15.21 -23.12 18.11
N MET A 200 -14.49 -22.61 19.11
CA MET A 200 -15.04 -22.37 20.47
C MET A 200 -16.00 -21.19 20.47
N ALA A 201 -15.80 -20.17 19.63
CA ALA A 201 -16.74 -19.05 19.49
C ALA A 201 -18.04 -19.52 18.81
N VAL A 202 -17.92 -20.40 17.82
CA VAL A 202 -19.07 -21.00 17.10
C VAL A 202 -19.91 -21.87 18.01
N SER A 203 -19.30 -22.75 18.84
CA SER A 203 -20.01 -23.73 19.66
C SER A 203 -20.81 -23.11 20.80
N ARG A 204 -20.45 -21.91 21.27
CA ARG A 204 -21.14 -21.22 22.37
C ARG A 204 -22.39 -20.44 21.97
N GLY A 205 -22.75 -20.43 20.68
CA GLY A 205 -23.94 -19.69 20.18
C GLY A 205 -23.92 -18.18 20.41
N LYS A 206 -22.83 -17.64 20.96
CA LYS A 206 -22.72 -16.23 21.35
C LYS A 206 -22.24 -15.32 20.21
N TYR A 207 -21.63 -15.89 19.15
CA TYR A 207 -21.11 -15.13 18.04
C TYR A 207 -21.48 -15.85 16.74
N ARG A 208 -22.32 -15.24 15.94
CA ARG A 208 -22.57 -15.70 14.57
C ARG A 208 -21.47 -15.12 13.68
N ILE A 209 -20.61 -16.00 13.19
CA ILE A 209 -19.41 -15.62 12.46
C ILE A 209 -19.79 -15.19 11.05
N ILE A 210 -19.18 -14.09 10.66
CA ILE A 210 -19.27 -13.52 9.32
C ILE A 210 -18.48 -14.40 8.37
N GLY A 211 -19.16 -15.16 7.50
CA GLY A 211 -18.48 -15.78 6.37
C GLY A 211 -18.70 -17.27 6.12
N LYS A 212 -19.45 -18.00 6.94
CA LYS A 212 -19.95 -19.33 6.55
C LYS A 212 -21.36 -19.19 5.97
N THR A 213 -21.46 -19.00 4.67
CA THR A 213 -22.61 -19.45 3.89
C THR A 213 -22.38 -20.93 3.64
N GLU A 214 -23.28 -21.77 4.16
CA GLU A 214 -23.48 -23.10 3.61
C GLU A 214 -23.92 -22.99 2.17
#